data_4108d1dcb79bad2ef815f1523f1d9538
#
_entry.id   4108d1dcb79bad2ef815f1523f1d9538
#
_cell.length_a   1.000
_cell.length_b   1.000
_cell.length_c   1.000
_cell.angle_alpha   90.00
_cell.angle_beta   90.00
_cell.angle_gamma   90.00
#
_symmetry.space_group_name_H-M   'P 1'
#
loop_
_entity.id
_entity.type
_entity.pdbx_description
1 polymer ?
#
loop_
_entity_poly.entity_id
_entity_poly.type
_entity_poly.pdbx_seq_one_letter_code
_entity_poly.pdbx_strand_id
1 'polypeptide(L)' 'MVFVCEHCHFELEAAAKPCQCPDCGKFNRIRIATSGESKEFQARKLEDVWQDSAPALAG' A
#
# COMPACT_ATOMS: atom_id res chain seq x y z
N MET A 1 -3.82 7.03 6.03
CA MET A 1 -3.53 7.66 4.73
C MET A 1 -2.58 6.79 3.94
N VAL A 2 -2.77 6.72 2.65
CA VAL A 2 -1.92 5.92 1.77
C VAL A 2 -0.83 6.79 1.17
N PHE A 3 0.39 6.29 1.17
CA PHE A 3 1.56 6.96 0.60
C PHE A 3 2.21 6.08 -0.45
N VAL A 4 2.89 6.71 -1.39
CA VAL A 4 3.55 6.02 -2.49
C VAL A 4 4.98 6.54 -2.61
N CYS A 5 5.94 5.64 -2.79
CA CYS A 5 7.31 6.00 -3.07
C CYS A 5 7.45 6.32 -4.55
N GLU A 6 7.97 7.49 -4.88
CA GLU A 6 8.17 7.91 -6.27
C GLU A 6 9.29 7.13 -6.95
N HIS A 7 10.19 6.56 -6.18
CA HIS A 7 11.34 5.83 -6.73
C HIS A 7 11.01 4.38 -7.08
N CYS A 8 10.43 3.64 -6.14
CA CYS A 8 10.18 2.22 -6.34
C CYS A 8 8.68 1.89 -6.45
N HIS A 9 7.81 2.88 -6.37
CA HIS A 9 6.36 2.74 -6.45
C HIS A 9 5.76 1.86 -5.34
N PHE A 10 6.47 1.75 -4.22
CA PHE A 10 5.96 1.02 -3.07
C PHE A 10 4.82 1.79 -2.42
N GLU A 11 3.70 1.11 -2.19
CA GLU A 11 2.53 1.69 -1.56
C GLU A 11 2.44 1.23 -0.10
N LEU A 12 2.13 2.17 0.79
CA LEU A 12 2.01 1.87 2.21
C LEU A 12 0.93 2.72 2.84
N GLU A 13 0.43 2.28 3.99
CA GLU A 13 -0.55 3.01 4.75
C GLU A 13 0.05 3.39 6.11
N ALA A 14 -0.06 4.68 6.47
CA ALA A 14 0.47 5.18 7.71
C ALA A 14 -0.31 6.41 8.17
N ALA A 15 -0.21 6.74 9.47
CA ALA A 15 -0.86 7.92 10.03
C ALA A 15 -0.16 9.20 9.59
N ALA A 16 1.14 9.12 9.34
CA ALA A 16 1.94 10.26 8.92
C ALA A 16 2.93 9.83 7.84
N LYS A 17 3.35 10.80 7.01
CA LYS A 17 4.28 10.54 5.93
C LYS A 17 5.64 10.10 6.48
N PRO A 18 6.14 8.92 6.08
CA PRO A 18 7.45 8.46 6.52
C PRO A 18 8.56 9.26 5.83
N CYS A 19 9.70 9.41 6.51
CA CYS A 19 10.85 10.10 5.94
C CYS A 19 11.58 9.24 4.93
N GLN A 20 11.50 7.93 5.10
CA GLN A 20 12.27 6.97 4.30
C GLN A 20 11.35 5.87 3.81
N CYS A 21 11.54 5.47 2.56
CA CYS A 21 10.82 4.33 2.00
C CYS A 21 11.31 3.04 2.66
N PRO A 22 10.40 2.23 3.23
CA PRO A 22 10.81 0.98 3.87
C PRO A 22 11.26 -0.10 2.88
N ASP A 23 10.95 0.08 1.61
CA ASP A 23 11.31 -0.91 0.58
C ASP A 23 12.67 -0.60 -0.07
N CYS A 24 12.83 0.59 -0.63
CA CYS A 24 14.07 0.95 -1.33
C CYS A 24 15.06 1.75 -0.48
N GLY A 25 14.62 2.28 0.65
CA GLY A 25 15.48 3.02 1.56
C GLY A 25 15.78 4.45 1.16
N LYS A 26 15.14 4.98 0.12
CA LYS A 26 15.35 6.36 -0.31
C LYS A 26 14.64 7.33 0.60
N PHE A 27 15.29 8.47 0.88
CA PHE A 27 14.73 9.53 1.69
C PHE A 27 14.00 10.55 0.82
N ASN A 28 12.95 11.15 1.38
CA ASN A 28 12.21 12.24 0.72
C ASN A 28 11.61 11.86 -0.63
N ARG A 29 11.30 10.58 -0.81
CA ARG A 29 10.68 10.07 -2.05
C ARG A 29 9.24 9.63 -1.83
N ILE A 30 8.76 9.73 -0.61
CA ILE A 30 7.39 9.35 -0.29
C ILE A 30 6.47 10.53 -0.54
N ARG A 31 5.36 10.28 -1.20
CA ARG A 31 4.30 11.26 -1.43
C ARG A 31 2.95 10.67 -1.06
N ILE A 32 1.99 11.54 -0.86
CA ILE A 32 0.64 11.08 -0.59
C ILE A 32 0.04 10.50 -1.88
N ALA A 33 -0.64 9.37 -1.75
CA ALA A 33 -1.29 8.74 -2.89
C ALA A 33 -2.49 9.57 -3.35
N THR A 34 -2.76 9.55 -4.66
CA THR A 34 -3.96 10.18 -5.19
C THR A 34 -5.20 9.38 -4.77
N SER A 35 -6.39 9.96 -4.99
CA SER A 35 -7.63 9.26 -4.66
C SER A 35 -7.74 7.92 -5.40
N GLY A 36 -7.38 7.89 -6.66
CA GLY A 36 -7.40 6.67 -7.46
C GLY A 36 -6.42 5.63 -6.94
N GLU A 37 -5.20 6.06 -6.64
CA GLU A 37 -4.17 5.17 -6.09
C GLU A 37 -4.59 4.59 -4.73
N SER A 38 -5.18 5.44 -3.89
CA SER A 38 -5.65 5.02 -2.57
C SER A 38 -6.77 3.98 -2.71
N LYS A 39 -7.70 4.19 -3.61
CA LYS A 39 -8.78 3.24 -3.85
C LYS A 39 -8.27 1.90 -4.35
N GLU A 40 -7.32 1.91 -5.27
CA GLU A 40 -6.71 0.69 -5.79
C GLU A 40 -5.96 -0.07 -4.71
N PHE A 41 -5.24 0.65 -3.86
CA PHE A 41 -4.53 0.03 -2.74
C PHE A 41 -5.51 -0.67 -1.79
N GLN A 42 -6.59 0.01 -1.43
CA GLN A 42 -7.59 -0.56 -0.53
C GLN A 42 -8.31 -1.74 -1.16
N ALA A 43 -8.59 -1.66 -2.46
CA ALA A 43 -9.24 -2.76 -3.17
C ALA A 43 -8.36 -4.00 -3.19
N ARG A 44 -7.06 -3.84 -3.45
CA ARG A 44 -6.12 -4.96 -3.42
C ARG A 44 -6.00 -5.56 -2.03
N LYS A 45 -6.02 -4.72 -1.01
CA LYS A 45 -5.97 -5.19 0.37
C LYS A 45 -7.20 -6.02 0.71
N LEU A 46 -8.37 -5.60 0.26
CA LEU A 46 -9.59 -6.36 0.46
C LEU A 46 -9.57 -7.69 -0.29
N GLU A 47 -9.04 -7.70 -1.50
CA GLU A 47 -8.90 -8.93 -2.28
C GLU A 47 -8.00 -9.93 -1.56
N ASP A 48 -6.92 -9.47 -0.97
CA ASP A 48 -6.04 -10.35 -0.19
C ASP A 48 -6.77 -10.99 0.97
N VAL A 49 -7.61 -10.22 1.65
CA VAL A 49 -8.43 -10.77 2.75
C VAL A 49 -9.39 -11.82 2.23
N TRP A 50 -10.03 -11.56 1.10
CA TRP A 50 -10.96 -12.52 0.48
C TRP A 50 -10.24 -13.79 0.08
N GLN A 51 -9.04 -13.69 -0.46
CA GLN A 51 -8.25 -14.84 -0.87
C GLN A 51 -7.89 -15.72 0.33
N ASP A 52 -7.57 -15.10 1.44
CA ASP A 52 -7.27 -15.84 2.67
C ASP A 52 -8.49 -16.62 3.14
N SER A 53 -9.68 -16.06 2.99
CA SER A 53 -10.90 -16.71 3.41
C SER A 53 -11.31 -17.83 2.45
N ALA A 54 -11.16 -17.60 1.16
CA ALA A 54 -11.59 -18.56 0.14
C ALA A 54 -10.91 -19.93 0.26
N PRO A 55 -9.59 -20.00 0.41
CA PRO A 55 -8.94 -21.31 0.59
C PRO A 55 -9.44 -22.07 1.82
N ALA A 56 -9.70 -21.36 2.89
CA ALA A 56 -10.21 -21.99 4.11
C ALA A 56 -11.59 -22.62 3.88
N LEU A 57 -12.41 -21.95 3.11
CA LEU A 57 -13.74 -22.48 2.78
C LEU A 57 -13.68 -23.63 1.81
N ALA A 58 -12.77 -23.55 0.87
CA ALA A 58 -12.61 -24.60 -0.13
C ALA A 58 -12.04 -25.87 0.48
N GLY A 59 -11.22 -25.71 1.50
CA GLY A 59 -10.67 -26.83 2.21
C GLY A 59 -11.68 -27.46 3.10
#